data_c2b99de2386e29b205cf461d20434aa1
#
_entry.id   c2b99de2386e29b205cf461d20434aa1
#
_cell.length_a   1.000
_cell.length_b   1.000
_cell.length_c   1.000
_cell.angle_alpha   90.00
_cell.angle_beta   90.00
_cell.angle_gamma   90.00
#
_symmetry.space_group_name_H-M   'P 1'
#
loop_
_entity.id
_entity.type
_entity.pdbx_description
1 polymer ?
#
loop_
_entity_poly.entity_id
_entity_poly.type
_entity_poly.pdbx_seq_one_letter_code
_entity_poly.pdbx_strand_id
1 'polypeptide(L)'
;QEYIKCAKDPEYFMKKYCYIQHPTRGRILFNLYIFQGKVLHLFRDNQFLITLKSRQLGISTLAAGYSLWLMLFHKDKNVLALATTQATARNLVTKTMFMYDQLPKWLKLPALEKNKLSLRLSNGSKITAKSSNADAARSEAVSLLLIDEAAFIDNIDETFAAAQQTLATGGQCMALSTPNGIGNWFHQTWEKAETGENSFVAVKLP
;
A
#
# COMPACT_ATOMS: atom_id res chain seq x y z
N GLN A 1 -23.83 0.19 13.03
CA GLN A 1 -23.30 1.57 13.02
C GLN A 1 -21.76 1.60 12.98
N GLU A 2 -21.09 0.80 13.82
CA GLU A 2 -19.62 0.80 13.92
C GLU A 2 -18.91 0.35 12.64
N TYR A 3 -19.42 -0.70 11.99
CA TYR A 3 -18.93 -1.18 10.69
C TYR A 3 -18.94 -0.06 9.62
N ILE A 4 -20.03 0.72 9.58
CA ILE A 4 -20.17 1.82 8.61
C ILE A 4 -19.14 2.93 8.88
N LYS A 5 -18.84 3.24 10.15
CA LYS A 5 -17.80 4.21 10.49
C LYS A 5 -16.44 3.75 9.99
N CYS A 6 -16.09 2.49 10.26
CA CYS A 6 -14.83 1.91 9.79
C CYS A 6 -14.75 1.89 8.24
N ALA A 7 -15.84 1.57 7.56
CA ALA A 7 -15.88 1.51 6.10
C ALA A 7 -15.71 2.89 5.45
N LYS A 8 -16.22 3.96 6.08
CA LYS A 8 -16.13 5.33 5.55
C LYS A 8 -14.81 6.03 5.86
N ASP A 9 -14.15 5.62 6.94
CA ASP A 9 -12.97 6.33 7.43
C ASP A 9 -11.84 5.34 7.77
N PRO A 10 -10.83 5.22 6.88
CA PRO A 10 -9.67 4.36 7.11
C PRO A 10 -8.84 4.81 8.33
N GLU A 11 -8.82 6.11 8.66
CA GLU A 11 -8.11 6.62 9.83
C GLU A 11 -8.77 6.14 11.14
N TYR A 12 -10.10 6.27 11.20
CA TYR A 12 -10.87 5.75 12.32
C TYR A 12 -10.67 4.25 12.50
N PHE A 13 -10.75 3.48 11.40
CA PHE A 13 -10.52 2.04 11.42
C PHE A 13 -9.14 1.70 11.97
N MET A 14 -8.09 2.34 11.45
CA MET A 14 -6.72 2.04 11.86
C MET A 14 -6.47 2.39 13.32
N LYS A 15 -6.86 3.59 13.76
CA LYS A 15 -6.66 4.05 15.13
C LYS A 15 -7.39 3.18 16.16
N LYS A 16 -8.50 2.56 15.79
CA LYS A 16 -9.34 1.83 16.75
C LYS A 16 -9.12 0.32 16.72
N TYR A 17 -8.79 -0.25 15.56
CA TYR A 17 -8.79 -1.70 15.39
C TYR A 17 -7.49 -2.29 14.86
N CYS A 18 -6.59 -1.48 14.30
CA CYS A 18 -5.33 -2.00 13.81
C CYS A 18 -4.26 -1.99 14.90
N TYR A 19 -3.62 -3.13 15.09
CA TYR A 19 -2.43 -3.26 15.91
C TYR A 19 -1.21 -3.42 15.01
N ILE A 20 -0.10 -2.84 15.43
CA ILE A 20 1.19 -2.95 14.75
C ILE A 20 2.22 -3.58 15.68
N GLN A 21 3.25 -4.17 15.10
CA GLN A 21 4.38 -4.67 15.85
C GLN A 21 5.44 -3.58 15.96
N HIS A 22 5.59 -3.05 17.18
CA HIS A 22 6.61 -2.07 17.49
C HIS A 22 7.91 -2.78 17.90
N PRO A 23 9.10 -2.34 17.44
CA PRO A 23 10.37 -3.04 17.70
C PRO A 23 10.67 -3.28 19.19
N THR A 24 10.33 -2.35 20.07
CA THR A 24 10.63 -2.41 21.49
C THR A 24 9.42 -2.64 22.39
N ARG A 25 8.20 -2.24 21.95
CA ARG A 25 6.96 -2.32 22.75
C ARG A 25 6.06 -3.49 22.37
N GLY A 26 6.48 -4.31 21.38
CA GLY A 26 5.68 -5.43 20.91
C GLY A 26 4.41 -4.98 20.19
N ARG A 27 3.28 -5.61 20.51
CA ARG A 27 1.98 -5.28 19.93
C ARG A 27 1.40 -4.01 20.53
N ILE A 28 1.21 -2.97 19.72
CA ILE A 28 0.58 -1.71 20.13
C ILE A 28 -0.52 -1.32 19.14
N LEU A 29 -1.49 -0.54 19.59
CA LEU A 29 -2.51 0.06 18.73
C LEU A 29 -1.85 1.06 17.76
N PHE A 30 -2.31 1.09 16.51
CA PHE A 30 -1.74 1.96 15.49
C PHE A 30 -2.24 3.41 15.68
N ASN A 31 -1.66 4.10 16.63
CA ASN A 31 -1.88 5.54 16.81
C ASN A 31 -1.11 6.30 15.73
N LEU A 32 -1.84 6.78 14.73
CA LEU A 32 -1.25 7.52 13.60
C LEU A 32 -0.71 8.87 14.07
N TYR A 33 0.49 9.20 13.60
CA TYR A 33 0.99 10.58 13.66
C TYR A 33 0.15 11.49 12.74
N ILE A 34 0.14 12.79 13.02
CA ILE A 34 -0.63 13.78 12.22
C ILE A 34 -0.27 13.69 10.73
N PHE A 35 1.01 13.58 10.40
CA PHE A 35 1.44 13.46 9.01
C PHE A 35 0.99 12.16 8.34
N GLN A 36 0.94 11.04 9.10
CA GLN A 36 0.42 9.77 8.59
C GLN A 36 -1.07 9.85 8.27
N GLY A 37 -1.86 10.52 9.12
CA GLY A 37 -3.27 10.80 8.83
C GLY A 37 -3.44 11.58 7.53
N LYS A 38 -2.65 12.64 7.33
CA LYS A 38 -2.66 13.41 6.07
C LYS A 38 -2.33 12.53 4.85
N VAL A 39 -1.28 11.72 4.93
CA VAL A 39 -0.91 10.80 3.84
C VAL A 39 -2.01 9.77 3.57
N LEU A 40 -2.67 9.27 4.63
CA LEU A 40 -3.76 8.31 4.49
C LEU A 40 -4.96 8.89 3.74
N HIS A 41 -5.31 10.15 4.00
CA HIS A 41 -6.34 10.84 3.24
C HIS A 41 -5.93 11.02 1.77
N LEU A 42 -4.67 11.37 1.51
CA LEU A 42 -4.16 11.44 0.14
C LEU A 42 -4.19 10.08 -0.57
N PHE A 43 -3.92 8.97 0.13
CA PHE A 43 -4.08 7.61 -0.41
C PHE A 43 -5.53 7.33 -0.83
N ARG A 44 -6.48 7.75 -0.03
CA ARG A 44 -7.91 7.55 -0.31
C ARG A 44 -8.39 8.41 -1.49
N ASP A 45 -7.93 9.65 -1.56
CA ASP A 45 -8.53 10.69 -2.40
C ASP A 45 -7.84 10.83 -3.77
N ASN A 46 -6.68 10.17 -3.98
CA ASN A 46 -5.92 10.26 -5.22
C ASN A 46 -5.69 8.89 -5.85
N GLN A 47 -5.72 8.85 -7.19
CA GLN A 47 -5.44 7.63 -7.94
C GLN A 47 -3.94 7.32 -7.98
N PHE A 48 -3.10 8.32 -8.13
CA PHE A 48 -1.65 8.17 -8.21
C PHE A 48 -0.98 9.02 -7.14
N LEU A 49 -0.20 8.41 -6.28
CA LEU A 49 0.55 9.10 -5.24
C LEU A 49 2.01 8.67 -5.25
N ILE A 50 2.92 9.65 -5.22
CA ILE A 50 4.34 9.42 -5.05
C ILE A 50 4.81 10.09 -3.74
N THR A 51 5.41 9.30 -2.85
CA THR A 51 5.80 9.76 -1.50
C THR A 51 7.30 9.64 -1.29
N LEU A 52 7.95 10.77 -1.20
CA LEU A 52 9.35 10.86 -0.77
C LEU A 52 9.40 10.93 0.76
N LYS A 53 10.06 9.97 1.37
CA LYS A 53 10.06 9.79 2.82
C LYS A 53 11.46 9.58 3.38
N SER A 54 11.69 9.95 4.64
CA SER A 54 12.82 9.42 5.41
C SER A 54 12.55 7.98 5.87
N ARG A 55 13.58 7.31 6.32
CA ARG A 55 13.44 5.97 6.93
C ARG A 55 12.63 6.03 8.21
N GLN A 56 11.98 4.93 8.56
CA GLN A 56 11.28 4.70 9.84
C GLN A 56 10.07 5.62 10.13
N LEU A 57 9.53 6.33 9.14
CA LEU A 57 8.30 7.12 9.30
C LEU A 57 7.00 6.29 9.35
N GLY A 58 7.10 4.97 9.23
CA GLY A 58 5.95 4.07 9.31
C GLY A 58 5.02 4.09 8.09
N ILE A 59 5.42 4.70 6.97
CA ILE A 59 4.57 4.84 5.77
C ILE A 59 4.28 3.49 5.11
N SER A 60 5.25 2.57 5.03
CA SER A 60 4.98 1.21 4.55
C SER A 60 3.98 0.45 5.45
N THR A 61 3.98 0.75 6.76
CA THR A 61 2.98 0.19 7.70
C THR A 61 1.61 0.83 7.48
N LEU A 62 1.56 2.13 7.21
CA LEU A 62 0.34 2.84 6.84
C LEU A 62 -0.27 2.29 5.54
N ALA A 63 0.56 2.07 4.52
CA ALA A 63 0.13 1.47 3.25
C ALA A 63 -0.41 0.03 3.42
N ALA A 64 0.21 -0.77 4.30
CA ALA A 64 -0.30 -2.09 4.66
C ALA A 64 -1.67 -2.02 5.36
N GLY A 65 -1.87 -1.05 6.26
CA GLY A 65 -3.16 -0.79 6.91
C GLY A 65 -4.23 -0.33 5.92
N TYR A 66 -3.88 0.55 4.97
CA TYR A 66 -4.77 0.98 3.90
C TYR A 66 -5.18 -0.19 2.99
N SER A 67 -4.23 -1.06 2.65
CA SER A 67 -4.52 -2.29 1.89
C SER A 67 -5.52 -3.18 2.62
N LEU A 68 -5.34 -3.36 3.93
CA LEU A 68 -6.29 -4.14 4.74
C LEU A 68 -7.68 -3.49 4.74
N TRP A 69 -7.76 -2.17 4.94
CA TRP A 69 -9.02 -1.43 4.89
C TRP A 69 -9.71 -1.60 3.54
N LEU A 70 -8.99 -1.42 2.44
CA LEU A 70 -9.51 -1.60 1.09
C LEU A 70 -10.08 -3.01 0.89
N MET A 71 -9.35 -4.04 1.35
CA MET A 71 -9.75 -5.45 1.23
C MET A 71 -10.96 -5.81 2.09
N LEU A 72 -11.09 -5.24 3.28
CA LEU A 72 -12.18 -5.57 4.20
C LEU A 72 -13.51 -4.93 3.80
N PHE A 73 -13.47 -3.67 3.38
CA PHE A 73 -14.69 -2.89 3.17
C PHE A 73 -15.12 -2.79 1.71
N HIS A 74 -14.29 -3.30 0.77
CA HIS A 74 -14.64 -3.36 -0.65
C HIS A 74 -14.45 -4.79 -1.16
N LYS A 75 -15.36 -5.22 -2.04
CA LYS A 75 -15.31 -6.56 -2.65
C LYS A 75 -14.33 -6.60 -3.82
N ASP A 76 -13.76 -7.77 -4.05
CA ASP A 76 -12.96 -8.09 -5.24
C ASP A 76 -11.79 -7.14 -5.48
N LYS A 77 -11.18 -6.63 -4.39
CA LYS A 77 -10.00 -5.77 -4.49
C LYS A 77 -8.72 -6.60 -4.58
N ASN A 78 -7.95 -6.33 -5.61
CA ASN A 78 -6.66 -6.96 -5.84
C ASN A 78 -5.54 -5.96 -5.55
N VAL A 79 -4.80 -6.20 -4.48
CA VAL A 79 -3.63 -5.38 -4.08
C VAL A 79 -2.37 -6.11 -4.48
N LEU A 80 -1.55 -5.45 -5.30
CA LEU A 80 -0.23 -5.95 -5.68
C LEU A 80 0.85 -5.15 -4.95
N ALA A 81 1.62 -5.83 -4.11
CA ALA A 81 2.77 -5.24 -3.41
C ALA A 81 4.06 -5.60 -4.15
N LEU A 82 4.77 -4.57 -4.62
CA LEU A 82 6.06 -4.67 -5.29
C LEU A 82 7.16 -4.01 -4.46
N ALA A 83 8.36 -4.56 -4.52
CA ALA A 83 9.57 -3.97 -3.97
C ALA A 83 10.79 -4.49 -4.74
N THR A 84 11.99 -4.03 -4.38
CA THR A 84 13.27 -4.47 -4.98
C THR A 84 13.43 -5.99 -4.98
N THR A 85 12.97 -6.66 -3.93
CA THR A 85 12.99 -8.12 -3.80
C THR A 85 11.63 -8.65 -3.33
N GLN A 86 11.34 -9.90 -3.63
CA GLN A 86 10.14 -10.56 -3.11
C GLN A 86 10.13 -10.61 -1.57
N ALA A 87 11.30 -10.73 -0.94
CA ALA A 87 11.41 -10.71 0.52
C ALA A 87 11.00 -9.36 1.11
N THR A 88 11.36 -8.25 0.46
CA THR A 88 10.95 -6.89 0.87
C THR A 88 9.44 -6.69 0.63
N ALA A 89 8.92 -7.09 -0.53
CA ALA A 89 7.48 -7.01 -0.82
C ALA A 89 6.65 -7.85 0.16
N ARG A 90 7.15 -9.02 0.57
CA ARG A 90 6.53 -9.87 1.59
C ARG A 90 6.32 -9.15 2.92
N ASN A 91 7.18 -8.20 3.28
CA ASN A 91 7.02 -7.43 4.54
C ASN A 91 5.73 -6.62 4.57
N LEU A 92 5.25 -6.11 3.43
CA LEU A 92 3.94 -5.44 3.33
C LEU A 92 2.81 -6.42 3.62
N VAL A 93 2.83 -7.61 3.01
CA VAL A 93 1.84 -8.67 3.26
C VAL A 93 1.90 -9.13 4.72
N THR A 94 3.08 -9.29 5.28
CA THR A 94 3.25 -9.67 6.71
C THR A 94 2.63 -8.63 7.65
N LYS A 95 2.84 -7.33 7.39
CA LYS A 95 2.22 -6.26 8.17
C LYS A 95 0.70 -6.25 8.04
N THR A 96 0.18 -6.43 6.82
CA THR A 96 -1.26 -6.55 6.56
C THR A 96 -1.86 -7.75 7.31
N MET A 97 -1.21 -8.91 7.27
CA MET A 97 -1.65 -10.11 7.99
C MET A 97 -1.59 -9.93 9.50
N PHE A 98 -0.56 -9.28 10.02
CA PHE A 98 -0.47 -9.00 11.45
C PHE A 98 -1.67 -8.16 11.93
N MET A 99 -2.01 -7.09 11.22
CA MET A 99 -3.19 -6.26 11.52
C MET A 99 -4.49 -7.08 11.40
N TYR A 100 -4.63 -7.86 10.31
CA TYR A 100 -5.79 -8.72 10.10
C TYR A 100 -5.98 -9.74 11.24
N ASP A 101 -4.90 -10.34 11.73
CA ASP A 101 -4.98 -11.36 12.80
C ASP A 101 -5.51 -10.78 14.12
N GLN A 102 -5.27 -9.50 14.38
CA GLN A 102 -5.70 -8.80 15.59
C GLN A 102 -7.12 -8.24 15.52
N LEU A 103 -7.79 -8.31 14.36
CA LEU A 103 -9.14 -7.78 14.22
C LEU A 103 -10.15 -8.55 15.10
N PRO A 104 -11.14 -7.85 15.67
CA PRO A 104 -12.23 -8.51 16.39
C PRO A 104 -13.04 -9.38 15.44
N LYS A 105 -13.63 -10.48 15.97
CA LYS A 105 -14.36 -11.48 15.17
C LYS A 105 -15.45 -10.89 14.28
N TRP A 106 -16.16 -9.87 14.75
CA TRP A 106 -17.27 -9.25 14.02
C TRP A 106 -16.82 -8.42 12.80
N LEU A 107 -15.54 -8.01 12.76
CA LEU A 107 -14.95 -7.23 11.68
C LEU A 107 -14.11 -8.09 10.74
N LYS A 108 -13.74 -9.29 11.16
CA LYS A 108 -12.80 -10.17 10.49
C LYS A 108 -13.51 -11.06 9.48
N LEU A 109 -13.30 -10.80 8.17
CA LEU A 109 -13.74 -11.71 7.12
C LEU A 109 -12.92 -13.00 7.13
N PRO A 110 -13.48 -14.18 6.84
CA PRO A 110 -12.73 -15.42 6.71
C PRO A 110 -11.60 -15.31 5.67
N ALA A 111 -10.41 -15.80 6.01
CA ALA A 111 -9.31 -15.94 5.07
C ALA A 111 -9.46 -17.26 4.31
N LEU A 112 -9.51 -17.20 2.98
CA LEU A 112 -9.51 -18.37 2.09
C LEU A 112 -8.09 -18.85 1.77
N GLU A 113 -7.15 -17.91 1.76
CA GLU A 113 -5.73 -18.17 1.57
C GLU A 113 -4.93 -17.27 2.50
N LYS A 114 -3.96 -17.87 3.18
CA LYS A 114 -3.05 -17.16 4.07
C LYS A 114 -1.69 -17.84 4.05
N ASN A 115 -0.74 -17.23 3.36
CA ASN A 115 0.63 -17.74 3.27
C ASN A 115 1.63 -16.56 3.33
N LYS A 116 2.93 -16.85 3.23
CA LYS A 116 3.97 -15.81 3.36
C LYS A 116 3.91 -14.70 2.31
N LEU A 117 3.27 -14.95 1.17
CA LEU A 117 3.25 -14.04 0.01
C LEU A 117 1.86 -13.49 -0.30
N SER A 118 0.80 -14.07 0.29
CA SER A 118 -0.57 -13.66 -0.02
C SER A 118 -1.54 -13.84 1.14
N LEU A 119 -2.54 -12.97 1.16
CA LEU A 119 -3.75 -13.07 1.97
C LEU A 119 -4.96 -12.85 1.06
N ARG A 120 -5.88 -13.85 1.01
CA ARG A 120 -7.14 -13.76 0.28
C ARG A 120 -8.31 -13.89 1.22
N LEU A 121 -9.25 -12.96 1.14
CA LEU A 121 -10.45 -12.92 1.97
C LEU A 121 -11.67 -13.51 1.24
N SER A 122 -12.68 -13.92 2.02
CA SER A 122 -13.91 -14.55 1.50
C SER A 122 -14.76 -13.64 0.60
N ASN A 123 -14.53 -12.30 0.63
CA ASN A 123 -15.20 -11.35 -0.27
C ASN A 123 -14.48 -11.18 -1.63
N GLY A 124 -13.55 -12.06 -1.98
CA GLY A 124 -12.79 -12.02 -3.23
C GLY A 124 -11.52 -11.14 -3.19
N SER A 125 -11.39 -10.27 -2.18
CA SER A 125 -10.24 -9.36 -2.08
C SER A 125 -8.97 -10.08 -1.68
N LYS A 126 -7.83 -9.66 -2.25
CA LYS A 126 -6.52 -10.25 -1.96
C LYS A 126 -5.41 -9.23 -1.96
N ILE A 127 -4.32 -9.52 -1.25
CA ILE A 127 -3.02 -8.89 -1.38
C ILE A 127 -1.98 -9.93 -1.72
N THR A 128 -1.10 -9.62 -2.67
CA THR A 128 -0.02 -10.52 -3.10
C THR A 128 1.30 -9.75 -3.19
N ALA A 129 2.37 -10.34 -2.68
CA ALA A 129 3.74 -9.84 -2.82
C ALA A 129 4.44 -10.48 -4.02
N LYS A 130 4.99 -9.65 -4.90
CA LYS A 130 5.82 -10.09 -6.02
C LYS A 130 7.11 -9.26 -6.08
N SER A 131 8.16 -9.81 -6.69
CA SER A 131 9.31 -9.01 -7.11
C SER A 131 8.90 -8.11 -8.28
N SER A 132 9.56 -6.98 -8.40
CA SER A 132 9.32 -6.05 -9.50
C SER A 132 9.86 -6.62 -10.81
N ASN A 133 8.99 -7.30 -11.56
CA ASN A 133 9.23 -7.66 -12.96
C ASN A 133 7.97 -7.35 -13.77
N ALA A 134 8.13 -7.12 -15.07
CA ALA A 134 7.04 -6.74 -15.96
C ALA A 134 5.89 -7.75 -15.95
N ASP A 135 6.18 -9.05 -15.81
CA ASP A 135 5.17 -10.12 -15.76
C ASP A 135 4.32 -10.07 -14.50
N ALA A 136 4.89 -9.57 -13.40
CA ALA A 136 4.17 -9.44 -12.14
C ALA A 136 2.96 -8.49 -12.25
N ALA A 137 3.08 -7.45 -13.06
CA ALA A 137 2.06 -6.41 -13.23
C ALA A 137 1.05 -6.70 -14.35
N ARG A 138 1.41 -7.58 -15.32
CA ARG A 138 0.56 -7.92 -16.47
C ARG A 138 -0.54 -8.94 -16.16
N SER A 139 -0.36 -9.74 -15.12
CA SER A 139 -1.11 -10.99 -14.93
C SER A 139 -2.52 -10.82 -14.37
N GLU A 140 -2.90 -9.66 -13.84
CA GLU A 140 -4.20 -9.49 -13.17
C GLU A 140 -4.64 -8.01 -13.14
N ALA A 141 -5.96 -7.79 -13.14
CA ALA A 141 -6.50 -6.46 -12.86
C ALA A 141 -6.14 -6.03 -11.43
N VAL A 142 -5.43 -4.91 -11.28
CA VAL A 142 -4.92 -4.40 -10.01
C VAL A 142 -5.79 -3.25 -9.54
N SER A 143 -6.36 -3.37 -8.33
CA SER A 143 -7.11 -2.29 -7.68
C SER A 143 -6.20 -1.30 -6.97
N LEU A 144 -5.08 -1.80 -6.43
CA LEU A 144 -4.06 -1.00 -5.77
C LEU A 144 -2.68 -1.59 -6.04
N LEU A 145 -1.82 -0.82 -6.68
CA LEU A 145 -0.41 -1.10 -6.85
C LEU A 145 0.38 -0.36 -5.75
N LEU A 146 1.01 -1.12 -4.86
CA LEU A 146 1.96 -0.59 -3.87
C LEU A 146 3.38 -0.86 -4.33
N ILE A 147 4.18 0.18 -4.48
CA ILE A 147 5.60 0.07 -4.81
C ILE A 147 6.40 0.63 -3.64
N ASP A 148 7.01 -0.24 -2.85
CA ASP A 148 7.86 0.18 -1.72
C ASP A 148 9.33 0.21 -2.15
N GLU A 149 10.04 1.24 -1.70
CA GLU A 149 11.42 1.57 -2.09
C GLU A 149 11.59 1.69 -3.61
N ALA A 150 10.65 2.40 -4.26
CA ALA A 150 10.54 2.52 -5.71
C ALA A 150 11.79 3.09 -6.40
N ALA A 151 12.55 3.99 -5.72
CA ALA A 151 13.79 4.56 -6.26
C ALA A 151 14.94 3.54 -6.38
N PHE A 152 14.81 2.36 -5.77
CA PHE A 152 15.83 1.30 -5.75
C PHE A 152 15.47 0.11 -6.66
N ILE A 153 14.36 0.19 -7.38
CA ILE A 153 13.90 -0.87 -8.27
C ILE A 153 14.47 -0.64 -9.68
N ASP A 154 15.23 -1.58 -10.16
CA ASP A 154 15.70 -1.59 -11.54
C ASP A 154 14.54 -1.90 -12.50
N ASN A 155 14.51 -1.27 -13.67
CA ASN A 155 13.51 -1.47 -14.73
C ASN A 155 12.05 -1.30 -14.26
N ILE A 156 11.82 -0.42 -13.27
CA ILE A 156 10.47 -0.12 -12.77
C ILE A 156 9.58 0.51 -13.85
N ASP A 157 10.18 1.19 -14.83
CA ASP A 157 9.47 1.77 -15.98
C ASP A 157 8.63 0.73 -16.72
N GLU A 158 9.22 -0.42 -17.03
CA GLU A 158 8.53 -1.52 -17.73
C GLU A 158 7.41 -2.10 -16.85
N THR A 159 7.69 -2.27 -15.57
CA THR A 159 6.71 -2.80 -14.60
C THR A 159 5.54 -1.84 -14.42
N PHE A 160 5.82 -0.53 -14.31
CA PHE A 160 4.79 0.49 -14.19
C PHE A 160 3.98 0.63 -15.47
N ALA A 161 4.63 0.66 -16.65
CA ALA A 161 3.94 0.70 -17.95
C ALA A 161 3.00 -0.50 -18.14
N ALA A 162 3.43 -1.70 -17.71
CA ALA A 162 2.58 -2.90 -17.72
C ALA A 162 1.38 -2.79 -16.80
N ALA A 163 1.56 -2.19 -15.60
CA ALA A 163 0.48 -1.97 -14.63
C ALA A 163 -0.47 -0.85 -15.06
N GLN A 164 0.01 0.16 -15.76
CA GLN A 164 -0.74 1.37 -16.14
C GLN A 164 -2.02 1.03 -16.91
N GLN A 165 -1.97 0.03 -17.79
CA GLN A 165 -3.15 -0.42 -18.52
C GLN A 165 -4.25 -0.94 -17.61
N THR A 166 -3.90 -1.66 -16.54
CA THR A 166 -4.87 -2.17 -15.55
C THR A 166 -5.32 -1.09 -14.59
N LEU A 167 -4.46 -0.10 -14.28
CA LEU A 167 -4.78 1.04 -13.43
C LEU A 167 -5.70 2.04 -14.13
N ALA A 168 -5.67 2.12 -15.48
CA ALA A 168 -6.55 3.00 -16.27
C ALA A 168 -8.05 2.73 -16.04
N THR A 169 -8.42 1.54 -15.58
CA THR A 169 -9.81 1.18 -15.25
C THR A 169 -10.26 1.63 -13.84
N GLY A 170 -9.49 2.50 -13.19
CA GLY A 170 -9.79 3.05 -11.85
C GLY A 170 -8.98 2.46 -10.69
N GLY A 171 -7.92 1.72 -10.98
CA GLY A 171 -6.96 1.27 -9.97
C GLY A 171 -6.09 2.43 -9.44
N GLN A 172 -5.54 2.25 -8.24
CA GLN A 172 -4.66 3.22 -7.58
C GLN A 172 -3.19 2.76 -7.66
N CYS A 173 -2.27 3.72 -7.68
CA CYS A 173 -0.83 3.46 -7.53
C CYS A 173 -0.24 4.32 -6.41
N MET A 174 0.47 3.69 -5.49
CA MET A 174 1.20 4.35 -4.41
C MET A 174 2.67 3.95 -4.47
N ALA A 175 3.51 4.86 -4.96
CA ALA A 175 4.96 4.71 -4.99
C ALA A 175 5.57 5.39 -3.77
N LEU A 176 6.28 4.62 -2.96
CA LEU A 176 6.91 5.07 -1.71
C LEU A 176 8.42 4.86 -1.82
N SER A 177 9.23 5.84 -1.48
CA SER A 177 10.68 5.63 -1.42
C SER A 177 11.40 6.62 -0.52
N THR A 178 12.56 6.19 -0.02
CA THR A 178 13.64 7.09 0.36
C THR A 178 14.39 7.54 -0.90
N PRO A 179 15.12 8.68 -0.88
CA PRO A 179 15.85 9.13 -2.04
C PRO A 179 16.98 8.15 -2.41
N ASN A 180 17.23 7.98 -3.71
CA ASN A 180 18.32 7.18 -4.26
C ASN A 180 18.98 7.89 -5.45
N GLY A 181 19.48 9.11 -5.23
CA GLY A 181 20.09 9.93 -6.26
C GLY A 181 19.10 10.44 -7.32
N ILE A 182 19.64 10.87 -8.45
CA ILE A 182 18.90 11.48 -9.55
C ILE A 182 18.85 10.54 -10.78
N GLY A 183 17.89 10.76 -11.68
CA GLY A 183 17.82 10.07 -12.98
C GLY A 183 17.09 8.73 -12.96
N ASN A 184 16.75 8.13 -11.80
CA ASN A 184 15.92 6.93 -11.73
C ASN A 184 14.43 7.28 -11.96
N TRP A 185 13.60 6.26 -12.20
CA TRP A 185 12.16 6.41 -12.44
C TRP A 185 11.44 7.22 -11.34
N PHE A 186 11.77 6.97 -10.08
CA PHE A 186 11.13 7.66 -8.96
C PHE A 186 11.43 9.16 -8.99
N HIS A 187 12.69 9.55 -9.22
CA HIS A 187 13.10 10.94 -9.35
C HIS A 187 12.41 11.63 -10.53
N GLN A 188 12.45 11.02 -11.74
CA GLN A 188 11.80 11.59 -12.92
C GLN A 188 10.28 11.73 -12.75
N THR A 189 9.63 10.73 -12.15
CA THR A 189 8.20 10.76 -11.85
C THR A 189 7.88 11.82 -10.81
N TRP A 190 8.74 12.00 -9.82
CA TRP A 190 8.63 13.05 -8.81
C TRP A 190 8.69 14.46 -9.43
N GLU A 191 9.72 14.75 -10.23
CA GLU A 191 9.87 16.06 -10.89
C GLU A 191 8.65 16.39 -11.75
N LYS A 192 8.19 15.43 -12.55
CA LYS A 192 6.97 15.61 -13.37
C LYS A 192 5.71 15.78 -12.53
N ALA A 193 5.64 15.19 -11.34
CA ALA A 193 4.52 15.38 -10.42
C ALA A 193 4.53 16.79 -9.80
N GLU A 194 5.71 17.32 -9.45
CA GLU A 194 5.84 18.69 -8.93
C GLU A 194 5.51 19.76 -9.97
N THR A 195 5.79 19.49 -11.26
CA THR A 195 5.46 20.40 -12.37
C THR A 195 4.05 20.19 -12.94
N GLY A 196 3.33 19.16 -12.49
CA GLY A 196 2.00 18.82 -12.99
C GLY A 196 1.99 18.16 -14.38
N GLU A 197 3.13 17.63 -14.83
CA GLU A 197 3.29 16.96 -16.12
C GLU A 197 2.83 15.49 -16.12
N ASN A 198 2.50 14.95 -14.96
CA ASN A 198 1.92 13.61 -14.83
C ASN A 198 0.74 13.61 -13.86
N SER A 199 0.09 12.46 -13.71
CA SER A 199 -1.08 12.30 -12.84
C SER A 199 -0.75 12.01 -11.37
N PHE A 200 0.52 11.96 -10.99
CA PHE A 200 0.91 11.71 -9.61
C PHE A 200 0.79 12.97 -8.74
N VAL A 201 0.31 12.80 -7.52
CA VAL A 201 0.41 13.80 -6.47
C VAL A 201 1.69 13.53 -5.67
N ALA A 202 2.58 14.51 -5.63
CA ALA A 202 3.86 14.41 -4.91
C ALA A 202 3.70 14.80 -3.44
N VAL A 203 4.19 13.95 -2.54
CA VAL A 203 4.17 14.18 -1.08
C VAL A 203 5.56 13.99 -0.50
N LYS A 204 6.14 15.07 0.00
CA LYS A 204 7.42 15.04 0.70
C LYS A 204 7.19 15.01 2.21
N LEU A 205 7.81 14.04 2.86
CA LEU A 205 7.81 13.88 4.31
C LEU A 205 9.23 14.18 4.85
N PRO A 206 9.32 14.62 6.11
CA PRO A 206 10.59 14.98 6.72
C PRO A 206 11.57 13.81 6.78
#